data_e282a693f2f40eaf138cbb01375e9c47
#
_entry.id   e282a693f2f40eaf138cbb01375e9c47
#
_cell.length_a   1.000
_cell.length_b   1.000
_cell.length_c   1.000
_cell.angle_alpha   90.00
_cell.angle_beta   90.00
_cell.angle_gamma   90.00
#
_symmetry.space_group_name_H-M   'P 1'
#
loop_
_entity.id
_entity.type
_entity.pdbx_description
1 polymer ?
#
loop_
_entity_poly.entity_id
_entity_poly.type
_entity_poly.pdbx_seq_one_letter_code
_entity_poly.pdbx_strand_id
1 'polypeptide(L)'
;MKTAIVHDWLTDRGGAEKVLHNLLEIYPHADLYCLVDFMSERDRGFLGGRPVNTSFIQKLPFARKKYRSYLPLMPLAIEQFDLSGYDLVISSSYAVAKGVITGPGQFHVSYIHSPIRYAWDLQHQYLKETRLTRGFTSWIARAVLHYIRMWDIRTANGVDLMTVNSKFIRNRVRKCYGRDSTVIYPPVDTSHLSPSDLKGDYFVTASRLVPYKKVHLIVEAFSTMPDKRLVVIGDGPDMKRIREIAAPNVEVLGFVGNEELHKYMAEAQAFVFAAEDDFGIVPVESQALGTPVIAYGKGGVLETVVPLGSSNHPTGLYFGEQTPEAICAAVQEFVDNSDRFDKNACINNAARFSRERFLREFADTVNFALAERA
;
A
#
# COMPACT_ATOMS: atom_id res chain seq x y z
N MET A 1 9.38 -14.48 -25.46
CA MET A 1 8.09 -14.34 -24.77
C MET A 1 7.73 -12.86 -24.74
N LYS A 2 6.65 -12.47 -25.43
CA LYS A 2 6.17 -11.10 -25.47
C LYS A 2 5.30 -10.84 -24.24
N THR A 3 5.59 -9.78 -23.49
CA THR A 3 4.98 -9.52 -22.19
C THR A 3 4.19 -8.21 -22.20
N ALA A 4 3.00 -8.21 -21.61
CA ALA A 4 2.25 -7.02 -21.26
C ALA A 4 2.17 -6.87 -19.74
N ILE A 5 2.32 -5.64 -19.24
CA ILE A 5 2.03 -5.29 -17.85
C ILE A 5 0.80 -4.40 -17.83
N VAL A 6 -0.19 -4.75 -17.02
CA VAL A 6 -1.44 -4.00 -16.86
C VAL A 6 -1.50 -3.47 -15.43
N HIS A 7 -1.63 -2.16 -15.28
CA HIS A 7 -1.77 -1.50 -13.98
C HIS A 7 -3.11 -0.77 -13.90
N ASP A 8 -3.68 -0.59 -12.72
CA ASP A 8 -5.00 0.02 -12.60
C ASP A 8 -5.03 1.44 -13.15
N TRP A 9 -4.20 2.35 -12.63
CA TRP A 9 -4.05 3.72 -13.10
C TRP A 9 -2.74 4.35 -12.63
N LEU A 10 -2.28 5.35 -13.36
CA LEU A 10 -1.08 6.13 -13.04
C LEU A 10 -1.49 7.58 -12.73
N THR A 11 -1.55 7.93 -11.44
CA THR A 11 -1.93 9.28 -10.98
C THR A 11 -0.98 9.85 -9.94
N ASP A 12 -0.47 9.03 -9.05
CA ASP A 12 0.44 9.38 -7.96
C ASP A 12 1.54 8.31 -7.88
N ARG A 13 2.65 8.58 -7.22
CA ARG A 13 3.69 7.59 -6.96
C ARG A 13 3.51 7.00 -5.54
N GLY A 14 2.79 5.90 -5.44
CA GLY A 14 2.51 5.18 -4.20
C GLY A 14 3.19 3.81 -4.11
N GLY A 15 2.69 2.98 -3.19
CA GLY A 15 3.23 1.63 -2.97
C GLY A 15 3.01 0.67 -4.15
N ALA A 16 1.89 0.78 -4.86
CA ALA A 16 1.60 -0.02 -6.04
C ALA A 16 2.52 0.34 -7.22
N GLU A 17 2.83 1.63 -7.38
CA GLU A 17 3.74 2.11 -8.41
C GLU A 17 5.20 1.74 -8.10
N LYS A 18 5.59 1.59 -6.80
CA LYS A 18 6.88 0.97 -6.43
C LYS A 18 6.97 -0.48 -6.92
N VAL A 19 5.89 -1.26 -6.76
CA VAL A 19 5.83 -2.63 -7.31
C VAL A 19 5.88 -2.61 -8.83
N LEU A 20 5.09 -1.76 -9.49
CA LEU A 20 5.09 -1.62 -10.95
C LEU A 20 6.50 -1.30 -11.49
N HIS A 21 7.22 -0.37 -10.85
CA HIS A 21 8.61 -0.05 -11.21
C HIS A 21 9.49 -1.30 -11.23
N ASN A 22 9.41 -2.12 -10.20
CA ASN A 22 10.21 -3.35 -10.11
C ASN A 22 9.74 -4.42 -11.12
N LEU A 23 8.46 -4.52 -11.42
CA LEU A 23 7.95 -5.39 -12.48
C LEU A 23 8.48 -4.97 -13.86
N LEU A 24 8.54 -3.65 -14.13
CA LEU A 24 9.10 -3.10 -15.37
C LEU A 24 10.61 -3.33 -15.50
N GLU A 25 11.31 -3.53 -14.39
CA GLU A 25 12.72 -3.88 -14.38
C GLU A 25 12.95 -5.37 -14.67
N ILE A 26 12.12 -6.25 -14.09
CA ILE A 26 12.14 -7.70 -14.39
C ILE A 26 11.79 -7.93 -15.87
N TYR A 27 10.87 -7.14 -16.41
CA TYR A 27 10.37 -7.26 -17.79
C TYR A 27 10.60 -5.95 -18.57
N PRO A 28 11.85 -5.63 -18.93
CA PRO A 28 12.22 -4.32 -19.50
C PRO A 28 11.61 -4.07 -20.89
N HIS A 29 11.19 -5.12 -21.59
CA HIS A 29 10.55 -5.03 -22.91
C HIS A 29 9.03 -5.17 -22.88
N ALA A 30 8.43 -5.19 -21.68
CA ALA A 30 6.98 -5.29 -21.57
C ALA A 30 6.27 -4.02 -22.02
N ASP A 31 5.18 -4.14 -22.76
CA ASP A 31 4.29 -3.05 -23.05
C ASP A 31 3.41 -2.74 -21.83
N LEU A 32 3.22 -1.45 -21.54
CA LEU A 32 2.47 -1.00 -20.35
C LEU A 32 1.07 -0.52 -20.73
N TYR A 33 0.09 -1.00 -19.97
CA TYR A 33 -1.33 -0.65 -20.09
C TYR A 33 -1.87 -0.15 -18.74
N CYS A 34 -2.74 0.84 -18.76
CA CYS A 34 -3.52 1.24 -17.59
C CYS A 34 -4.83 1.93 -17.98
N LEU A 35 -5.79 2.01 -17.06
CA LEU A 35 -7.07 2.70 -17.34
C LEU A 35 -6.85 4.16 -17.73
N VAL A 36 -6.07 4.87 -16.94
CA VAL A 36 -5.74 6.29 -17.15
C VAL A 36 -4.31 6.57 -16.70
N ASP A 37 -3.67 7.53 -17.38
CA ASP A 37 -2.36 8.06 -17.03
C ASP A 37 -2.44 9.60 -16.94
N PHE A 38 -2.43 10.08 -15.71
CA PHE A 38 -2.40 11.50 -15.37
C PHE A 38 -1.22 11.85 -14.46
N MET A 39 -0.24 10.96 -14.40
CA MET A 39 0.96 11.13 -13.59
C MET A 39 1.74 12.38 -14.01
N SER A 40 2.28 13.09 -13.04
CA SER A 40 3.12 14.26 -13.31
C SER A 40 4.47 13.86 -13.92
N GLU A 41 5.08 14.74 -14.74
CA GLU A 41 6.41 14.48 -15.30
C GLU A 41 7.46 14.22 -14.21
N ARG A 42 7.34 14.88 -13.06
CA ARG A 42 8.21 14.68 -11.90
C ARG A 42 8.17 13.24 -11.39
N ASP A 43 6.99 12.62 -11.38
CA ASP A 43 6.76 11.30 -10.82
C ASP A 43 6.95 10.17 -11.83
N ARG A 44 6.96 10.49 -13.15
CA ARG A 44 7.07 9.51 -14.25
C ARG A 44 8.47 8.95 -14.48
N GLY A 45 9.50 9.51 -13.89
CA GLY A 45 10.89 9.13 -14.16
C GLY A 45 11.15 7.62 -14.13
N PHE A 46 10.45 6.86 -13.28
CA PHE A 46 10.59 5.42 -13.16
C PHE A 46 10.06 4.63 -14.38
N LEU A 47 9.25 5.25 -15.25
CA LEU A 47 8.78 4.63 -16.49
C LEU A 47 9.85 4.61 -17.58
N GLY A 48 10.96 5.36 -17.42
CA GLY A 48 12.07 5.40 -18.38
C GLY A 48 11.67 5.85 -19.78
N GLY A 49 10.69 6.76 -19.91
CA GLY A 49 10.16 7.21 -21.20
C GLY A 49 9.25 6.21 -21.91
N ARG A 50 8.89 5.10 -21.27
CA ARG A 50 8.01 4.06 -21.82
C ARG A 50 6.63 4.63 -22.17
N PRO A 51 6.11 4.32 -23.37
CA PRO A 51 4.72 4.66 -23.71
C PRO A 51 3.74 3.87 -22.85
N VAL A 52 2.63 4.51 -22.52
CA VAL A 52 1.54 3.91 -21.72
C VAL A 52 0.29 3.84 -22.59
N ASN A 53 -0.22 2.63 -22.78
CA ASN A 53 -1.48 2.40 -23.46
C ASN A 53 -2.63 2.62 -22.48
N THR A 54 -3.51 3.59 -22.78
CA THR A 54 -4.62 3.95 -21.89
C THR A 54 -5.97 3.55 -22.45
N SER A 55 -6.95 3.34 -21.55
CA SER A 55 -8.31 3.02 -21.96
C SER A 55 -9.08 4.25 -22.48
N PHE A 56 -10.29 4.03 -23.00
CA PHE A 56 -11.17 5.12 -23.43
C PHE A 56 -11.54 6.08 -22.28
N ILE A 57 -11.45 5.64 -21.01
CA ILE A 57 -11.72 6.50 -19.84
C ILE A 57 -10.77 7.70 -19.79
N GLN A 58 -9.54 7.56 -20.28
CA GLN A 58 -8.56 8.65 -20.41
C GLN A 58 -9.14 9.90 -21.10
N LYS A 59 -10.02 9.68 -22.07
CA LYS A 59 -10.59 10.73 -22.93
C LYS A 59 -11.96 11.24 -22.47
N LEU A 60 -12.52 10.66 -21.40
CA LEU A 60 -13.85 11.07 -20.91
C LEU A 60 -13.81 12.44 -20.21
N PRO A 61 -14.91 13.20 -20.21
CA PRO A 61 -15.00 14.51 -19.57
C PRO A 61 -14.57 14.42 -18.10
N PHE A 62 -13.77 15.38 -17.62
CA PHE A 62 -13.28 15.45 -16.25
C PHE A 62 -12.48 14.23 -15.74
N ALA A 63 -12.08 13.29 -16.61
CA ALA A 63 -11.36 12.07 -16.21
C ALA A 63 -10.14 12.41 -15.34
N ARG A 64 -9.33 13.41 -15.69
CA ARG A 64 -8.16 13.82 -14.91
C ARG A 64 -8.46 14.11 -13.42
N LYS A 65 -9.65 14.65 -13.11
CA LYS A 65 -10.03 14.98 -11.73
C LYS A 65 -10.98 13.97 -11.10
N LYS A 66 -11.75 13.22 -11.92
CA LYS A 66 -12.88 12.40 -11.46
C LYS A 66 -12.89 10.99 -12.07
N TYR A 67 -11.75 10.43 -12.50
CA TYR A 67 -11.70 9.09 -13.10
C TYR A 67 -12.35 8.03 -12.21
N ARG A 68 -12.24 8.15 -10.88
CA ARG A 68 -12.89 7.22 -9.93
C ARG A 68 -14.40 7.23 -10.01
N SER A 69 -15.03 8.30 -10.49
CA SER A 69 -16.49 8.35 -10.72
C SER A 69 -16.92 7.48 -11.90
N TYR A 70 -15.97 7.07 -12.76
CA TYR A 70 -16.21 6.13 -13.86
C TYR A 70 -16.08 4.65 -13.43
N LEU A 71 -16.08 4.36 -12.12
CA LEU A 71 -16.02 3.00 -11.60
C LEU A 71 -16.98 2.03 -12.30
N PRO A 72 -18.25 2.38 -12.62
CA PRO A 72 -19.13 1.45 -13.35
C PRO A 72 -18.66 1.07 -14.75
N LEU A 73 -17.82 1.89 -15.38
CA LEU A 73 -17.27 1.65 -16.73
C LEU A 73 -15.87 1.00 -16.70
N MET A 74 -15.21 0.97 -15.55
CA MET A 74 -13.85 0.41 -15.45
C MET A 74 -13.76 -1.06 -15.84
N PRO A 75 -14.73 -1.93 -15.49
CA PRO A 75 -14.77 -3.31 -15.99
C PRO A 75 -14.73 -3.39 -17.51
N LEU A 76 -15.62 -2.66 -18.17
CA LEU A 76 -15.66 -2.61 -19.63
C LEU A 76 -14.36 -2.07 -20.21
N ALA A 77 -13.81 -1.02 -19.63
CA ALA A 77 -12.61 -0.36 -20.14
C ALA A 77 -11.37 -1.24 -20.07
N ILE A 78 -11.19 -2.03 -19.00
CA ILE A 78 -10.05 -2.93 -18.86
C ILE A 78 -10.16 -4.13 -19.79
N GLU A 79 -11.36 -4.62 -20.05
CA GLU A 79 -11.65 -5.74 -20.96
C GLU A 79 -11.47 -5.36 -22.45
N GLN A 80 -11.38 -4.07 -22.78
CA GLN A 80 -11.17 -3.60 -24.18
C GLN A 80 -9.69 -3.55 -24.60
N PHE A 81 -8.75 -3.83 -23.71
CA PHE A 81 -7.37 -3.95 -24.13
C PHE A 81 -7.17 -5.22 -24.97
N ASP A 82 -6.68 -5.05 -26.18
CA ASP A 82 -6.28 -6.19 -27.01
C ASP A 82 -4.90 -6.68 -26.57
N LEU A 83 -4.91 -7.77 -25.80
CA LEU A 83 -3.70 -8.43 -25.33
C LEU A 83 -3.41 -9.74 -26.08
N SER A 84 -4.11 -10.04 -27.17
CA SER A 84 -3.99 -11.31 -27.90
C SER A 84 -2.59 -11.60 -28.45
N GLY A 85 -1.78 -10.57 -28.67
CA GLY A 85 -0.40 -10.69 -29.16
C GLY A 85 0.67 -10.96 -28.11
N TYR A 86 0.30 -11.23 -26.83
CA TYR A 86 1.24 -11.45 -25.73
C TYR A 86 1.20 -12.90 -25.23
N ASP A 87 2.35 -13.42 -24.85
CA ASP A 87 2.49 -14.76 -24.27
C ASP A 87 2.26 -14.69 -22.74
N LEU A 88 2.76 -13.62 -22.10
CA LEU A 88 2.66 -13.37 -20.67
C LEU A 88 1.96 -12.04 -20.40
N VAL A 89 0.93 -12.08 -19.57
CA VAL A 89 0.22 -10.90 -19.08
C VAL A 89 0.44 -10.80 -17.57
N ILE A 90 0.94 -9.67 -17.09
CA ILE A 90 1.14 -9.40 -15.65
C ILE A 90 0.23 -8.26 -15.25
N SER A 91 -0.70 -8.50 -14.34
CA SER A 91 -1.56 -7.44 -13.80
C SER A 91 -1.12 -7.05 -12.39
N SER A 92 -0.89 -5.74 -12.16
CA SER A 92 -0.66 -5.14 -10.86
C SER A 92 -1.97 -4.50 -10.40
N SER A 93 -2.70 -5.18 -9.52
CA SER A 93 -4.14 -4.92 -9.33
C SER A 93 -4.52 -4.64 -7.88
N TYR A 94 -5.20 -3.53 -7.67
CA TYR A 94 -5.95 -3.17 -6.46
C TYR A 94 -7.38 -2.72 -6.77
N ALA A 95 -7.74 -2.74 -8.07
CA ALA A 95 -9.09 -2.48 -8.55
C ALA A 95 -9.44 -3.44 -9.71
N VAL A 96 -9.17 -3.08 -10.95
CA VAL A 96 -9.71 -3.81 -12.12
C VAL A 96 -8.65 -4.43 -13.03
N ALA A 97 -7.36 -4.15 -12.86
CA ALA A 97 -6.30 -4.59 -13.77
C ALA A 97 -6.27 -6.11 -14.00
N LYS A 98 -6.60 -6.92 -12.98
CA LYS A 98 -6.69 -8.39 -13.11
C LYS A 98 -7.81 -8.87 -14.02
N GLY A 99 -8.74 -7.98 -14.36
CA GLY A 99 -9.92 -8.30 -15.16
C GLY A 99 -9.70 -8.26 -16.68
N VAL A 100 -8.48 -8.10 -17.16
CA VAL A 100 -8.14 -8.21 -18.58
C VAL A 100 -8.52 -9.58 -19.14
N ILE A 101 -8.88 -9.62 -20.40
CA ILE A 101 -9.22 -10.86 -21.10
C ILE A 101 -7.95 -11.48 -21.66
N THR A 102 -7.72 -12.75 -21.33
CA THR A 102 -6.60 -13.56 -21.84
C THR A 102 -7.11 -14.81 -22.51
N GLY A 103 -6.42 -15.28 -23.54
CA GLY A 103 -6.74 -16.50 -24.27
C GLY A 103 -6.05 -17.74 -23.69
N PRO A 104 -6.43 -18.96 -24.14
CA PRO A 104 -5.92 -20.22 -23.57
C PRO A 104 -4.41 -20.45 -23.78
N GLY A 105 -3.80 -19.78 -24.77
CA GLY A 105 -2.35 -19.83 -25.02
C GLY A 105 -1.54 -18.86 -24.18
N GLN A 106 -2.17 -17.94 -23.48
CA GLN A 106 -1.51 -16.90 -22.67
C GLN A 106 -1.39 -17.34 -21.21
N PHE A 107 -0.40 -16.79 -20.50
CA PHE A 107 -0.25 -16.99 -19.06
C PHE A 107 -0.50 -15.67 -18.33
N HIS A 108 -1.48 -15.66 -17.43
CA HIS A 108 -1.86 -14.47 -16.68
C HIS A 108 -1.40 -14.56 -15.21
N VAL A 109 -0.44 -13.72 -14.85
CA VAL A 109 0.01 -13.53 -13.47
C VAL A 109 -0.61 -12.25 -12.91
N SER A 110 -1.21 -12.32 -11.73
CA SER A 110 -1.72 -11.13 -11.06
C SER A 110 -1.00 -10.89 -9.74
N TYR A 111 -0.35 -9.72 -9.60
CA TYR A 111 0.08 -9.22 -8.31
C TYR A 111 -1.06 -8.41 -7.69
N ILE A 112 -1.73 -9.00 -6.72
CA ILE A 112 -2.91 -8.43 -6.08
C ILE A 112 -2.47 -7.66 -4.83
N HIS A 113 -2.55 -6.33 -4.89
CA HIS A 113 -2.30 -5.47 -3.73
C HIS A 113 -3.41 -5.61 -2.70
N SER A 114 -4.66 -5.68 -3.18
CA SER A 114 -5.86 -5.99 -2.38
C SER A 114 -7.02 -6.31 -3.33
N PRO A 115 -7.97 -7.17 -2.97
CA PRO A 115 -9.31 -7.13 -3.54
C PRO A 115 -9.93 -5.74 -3.40
N ILE A 116 -10.89 -5.39 -4.24
CA ILE A 116 -11.53 -4.06 -4.26
C ILE A 116 -12.20 -3.78 -2.90
N ARG A 117 -11.48 -3.17 -1.95
CA ARG A 117 -11.90 -3.02 -0.53
C ARG A 117 -13.28 -2.41 -0.39
N TYR A 118 -13.55 -1.30 -1.10
CA TYR A 118 -14.82 -0.58 -1.02
C TYR A 118 -15.99 -1.33 -1.65
N ALA A 119 -15.74 -2.37 -2.42
CA ALA A 119 -16.77 -3.26 -2.94
C ALA A 119 -17.01 -4.48 -2.03
N TRP A 120 -16.04 -4.86 -1.21
CA TRP A 120 -16.09 -6.04 -0.33
C TRP A 120 -16.29 -5.65 1.15
N ASP A 121 -15.32 -5.93 1.98
CA ASP A 121 -15.39 -5.82 3.44
C ASP A 121 -15.52 -4.38 3.95
N LEU A 122 -14.96 -3.39 3.26
CA LEU A 122 -15.07 -1.98 3.64
C LEU A 122 -16.26 -1.23 3.01
N GLN A 123 -17.21 -1.93 2.38
CA GLN A 123 -18.36 -1.29 1.73
C GLN A 123 -19.14 -0.34 2.66
N HIS A 124 -19.40 -0.79 3.88
CA HIS A 124 -20.20 0.02 4.83
C HIS A 124 -19.44 1.27 5.30
N GLN A 125 -18.13 1.14 5.49
CA GLN A 125 -17.27 2.27 5.83
C GLN A 125 -17.24 3.27 4.66
N TYR A 126 -17.00 2.80 3.44
CA TYR A 126 -16.99 3.63 2.24
C TYR A 126 -18.30 4.41 2.05
N LEU A 127 -19.45 3.75 2.21
CA LEU A 127 -20.76 4.40 2.11
C LEU A 127 -20.97 5.47 3.20
N LYS A 128 -20.41 5.30 4.41
CA LYS A 128 -20.43 6.32 5.46
C LYS A 128 -19.54 7.51 5.11
N GLU A 129 -18.30 7.25 4.72
CA GLU A 129 -17.32 8.29 4.37
C GLU A 129 -17.75 9.13 3.17
N THR A 130 -18.41 8.51 2.17
CA THR A 130 -18.94 9.19 0.98
C THR A 130 -20.34 9.78 1.19
N ARG A 131 -20.92 9.68 2.40
CA ARG A 131 -22.28 10.10 2.74
C ARG A 131 -23.37 9.45 1.87
N LEU A 132 -23.10 8.27 1.31
CA LEU A 132 -24.05 7.50 0.50
C LEU A 132 -24.79 6.43 1.34
N THR A 133 -25.29 6.81 2.52
CA THR A 133 -25.92 5.87 3.46
C THR A 133 -27.41 5.72 3.27
N ARG A 134 -28.11 6.73 2.71
CA ARG A 134 -29.57 6.81 2.57
C ARG A 134 -30.00 7.43 1.23
N GLY A 135 -31.23 7.16 0.81
CA GLY A 135 -31.84 7.73 -0.39
C GLY A 135 -31.49 6.98 -1.69
N PHE A 136 -31.97 7.51 -2.82
CA PHE A 136 -31.83 6.90 -4.15
C PHE A 136 -30.39 6.75 -4.61
N THR A 137 -29.54 7.72 -4.29
CA THR A 137 -28.10 7.67 -4.60
C THR A 137 -27.38 6.52 -3.87
N SER A 138 -27.80 6.23 -2.62
CA SER A 138 -27.30 5.06 -1.87
C SER A 138 -27.67 3.74 -2.54
N TRP A 139 -28.91 3.65 -3.06
CA TRP A 139 -29.36 2.46 -3.77
C TRP A 139 -28.52 2.24 -5.05
N ILE A 140 -28.32 3.29 -5.87
CA ILE A 140 -27.47 3.22 -7.05
C ILE A 140 -26.04 2.80 -6.68
N ALA A 141 -25.44 3.42 -5.66
CA ALA A 141 -24.09 3.06 -5.22
C ALA A 141 -23.99 1.58 -4.83
N ARG A 142 -24.98 1.06 -4.10
CA ARG A 142 -25.02 -0.37 -3.70
C ARG A 142 -25.20 -1.30 -4.91
N ALA A 143 -26.02 -0.93 -5.89
CA ALA A 143 -26.20 -1.68 -7.13
C ALA A 143 -24.90 -1.72 -7.94
N VAL A 144 -24.20 -0.59 -8.07
CA VAL A 144 -22.87 -0.52 -8.72
C VAL A 144 -21.86 -1.38 -7.97
N LEU A 145 -21.77 -1.28 -6.64
CA LEU A 145 -20.84 -2.09 -5.85
C LEU A 145 -21.16 -3.59 -5.93
N HIS A 146 -22.46 -3.96 -6.04
CA HIS A 146 -22.85 -5.33 -6.29
C HIS A 146 -22.38 -5.82 -7.66
N TYR A 147 -22.61 -5.03 -8.72
CA TYR A 147 -22.12 -5.33 -10.07
C TYR A 147 -20.59 -5.50 -10.08
N ILE A 148 -19.86 -4.59 -9.44
CA ILE A 148 -18.40 -4.68 -9.35
C ILE A 148 -17.97 -5.97 -8.64
N ARG A 149 -18.62 -6.38 -7.54
CA ARG A 149 -18.28 -7.67 -6.87
C ARG A 149 -18.51 -8.88 -7.75
N MET A 150 -19.63 -8.92 -8.48
CA MET A 150 -19.93 -10.02 -9.40
C MET A 150 -18.89 -10.13 -10.51
N TRP A 151 -18.48 -8.99 -11.05
CA TRP A 151 -17.43 -8.93 -12.06
C TRP A 151 -16.05 -9.29 -11.47
N ASP A 152 -15.73 -8.77 -10.30
CA ASP A 152 -14.44 -8.94 -9.61
C ASP A 152 -14.16 -10.41 -9.25
N ILE A 153 -15.18 -11.14 -8.75
CA ILE A 153 -15.05 -12.59 -8.47
C ILE A 153 -14.96 -13.41 -9.77
N ARG A 154 -15.72 -13.05 -10.80
CA ARG A 154 -15.66 -13.72 -12.10
C ARG A 154 -14.27 -13.63 -12.70
N THR A 155 -13.69 -12.44 -12.73
CA THR A 155 -12.39 -12.20 -13.36
C THR A 155 -11.22 -12.80 -12.58
N ALA A 156 -11.39 -13.06 -11.29
CA ALA A 156 -10.39 -13.78 -10.50
C ALA A 156 -10.10 -15.19 -11.04
N ASN A 157 -11.07 -15.83 -11.74
CA ASN A 157 -10.88 -17.15 -12.33
C ASN A 157 -10.05 -17.13 -13.63
N GLY A 158 -9.90 -15.97 -14.27
CA GLY A 158 -9.06 -15.80 -15.46
C GLY A 158 -7.57 -15.62 -15.17
N VAL A 159 -7.18 -15.59 -13.89
CA VAL A 159 -5.79 -15.48 -13.47
C VAL A 159 -5.20 -16.86 -13.25
N ASP A 160 -4.11 -17.20 -13.93
CA ASP A 160 -3.41 -18.49 -13.78
C ASP A 160 -2.62 -18.52 -12.46
N LEU A 161 -1.83 -17.50 -12.18
CA LEU A 161 -1.02 -17.36 -10.96
C LEU A 161 -1.38 -16.11 -10.19
N MET A 162 -1.88 -16.27 -8.95
CA MET A 162 -2.11 -15.15 -8.04
C MET A 162 -0.94 -14.98 -7.07
N THR A 163 -0.37 -13.79 -7.04
CA THR A 163 0.59 -13.36 -6.03
C THR A 163 0.02 -12.19 -5.22
N VAL A 164 0.40 -12.07 -3.96
CA VAL A 164 -0.13 -11.05 -3.02
C VAL A 164 0.97 -10.45 -2.17
N ASN A 165 0.75 -9.23 -1.69
CA ASN A 165 1.72 -8.45 -0.94
C ASN A 165 1.89 -8.85 0.54
N SER A 166 1.02 -9.71 1.09
CA SER A 166 1.05 -10.13 2.51
C SER A 166 0.18 -11.36 2.76
N LYS A 167 0.41 -12.04 3.88
CA LYS A 167 -0.49 -13.10 4.38
C LYS A 167 -1.87 -12.53 4.71
N PHE A 168 -1.93 -11.28 5.18
CA PHE A 168 -3.17 -10.56 5.41
C PHE A 168 -4.00 -10.47 4.12
N ILE A 169 -3.40 -10.08 3.01
CA ILE A 169 -4.08 -10.02 1.71
C ILE A 169 -4.35 -11.42 1.14
N ARG A 170 -3.47 -12.40 1.36
CA ARG A 170 -3.76 -13.80 1.00
C ARG A 170 -5.07 -14.28 1.62
N ASN A 171 -5.27 -14.00 2.90
CA ASN A 171 -6.51 -14.39 3.60
C ASN A 171 -7.73 -13.65 3.02
N ARG A 172 -7.57 -12.38 2.63
CA ARG A 172 -8.63 -11.61 1.96
C ARG A 172 -8.94 -12.16 0.58
N VAL A 173 -7.92 -12.48 -0.23
CA VAL A 173 -8.08 -13.14 -1.55
C VAL A 173 -8.81 -14.47 -1.41
N ARG A 174 -8.40 -15.31 -0.45
CA ARG A 174 -9.08 -16.58 -0.18
C ARG A 174 -10.55 -16.38 0.21
N LYS A 175 -10.86 -15.35 1.01
CA LYS A 175 -12.23 -15.02 1.40
C LYS A 175 -13.07 -14.47 0.25
N CYS A 176 -12.51 -13.56 -0.56
CA CYS A 176 -13.26 -12.86 -1.61
C CYS A 176 -13.38 -13.70 -2.90
N TYR A 177 -12.32 -14.42 -3.28
CA TYR A 177 -12.23 -15.10 -4.56
C TYR A 177 -12.27 -16.63 -4.46
N GLY A 178 -12.13 -17.21 -3.26
CA GLY A 178 -12.02 -18.66 -3.08
C GLY A 178 -10.74 -19.25 -3.69
N ARG A 179 -9.71 -18.42 -3.94
CA ARG A 179 -8.46 -18.80 -4.62
C ARG A 179 -7.28 -18.77 -3.64
N ASP A 180 -6.35 -19.70 -3.82
CA ASP A 180 -5.04 -19.61 -3.17
C ASP A 180 -4.14 -18.63 -3.90
N SER A 181 -3.12 -18.11 -3.20
CA SER A 181 -2.17 -17.17 -3.73
C SER A 181 -0.80 -17.28 -3.03
N THR A 182 0.26 -16.99 -3.76
CA THR A 182 1.63 -16.97 -3.26
C THR A 182 1.94 -15.59 -2.66
N VAL A 183 2.45 -15.56 -1.43
CA VAL A 183 2.87 -14.29 -0.80
C VAL A 183 4.25 -13.92 -1.32
N ILE A 184 4.33 -12.76 -1.96
CA ILE A 184 5.58 -12.11 -2.35
C ILE A 184 5.50 -10.68 -1.80
N TYR A 185 6.19 -10.44 -0.69
CA TYR A 185 6.17 -9.13 -0.06
C TYR A 185 6.65 -8.03 -1.01
N PRO A 186 6.08 -6.82 -0.97
CA PRO A 186 6.45 -5.76 -1.90
C PRO A 186 7.90 -5.31 -1.69
N PRO A 187 8.50 -4.71 -2.72
CA PRO A 187 9.87 -4.21 -2.64
C PRO A 187 9.95 -2.98 -1.73
N VAL A 188 10.81 -3.03 -0.74
CA VAL A 188 11.22 -1.85 0.03
C VAL A 188 12.66 -1.53 -0.36
N ASP A 189 12.83 -0.37 -0.98
CA ASP A 189 14.16 0.09 -1.37
C ASP A 189 14.89 0.63 -0.13
N THR A 190 15.73 -0.21 0.43
CA THR A 190 16.54 0.11 1.61
C THR A 190 17.93 0.62 1.26
N SER A 191 18.32 0.58 -0.01
CA SER A 191 19.69 0.90 -0.48
C SER A 191 20.07 2.37 -0.27
N HIS A 192 19.08 3.25 -0.25
CA HIS A 192 19.25 4.69 -0.07
C HIS A 192 18.96 5.17 1.36
N LEU A 193 18.65 4.25 2.27
CA LEU A 193 18.30 4.55 3.63
C LEU A 193 19.57 4.50 4.51
N SER A 194 19.87 5.62 5.15
CA SER A 194 21.04 5.74 6.03
C SER A 194 20.57 5.84 7.49
N PRO A 195 20.77 4.78 8.28
CA PRO A 195 20.45 4.82 9.71
C PRO A 195 21.25 5.89 10.44
N SER A 196 20.68 6.49 11.48
CA SER A 196 21.36 7.46 12.35
C SER A 196 21.73 6.85 13.70
N ASP A 197 22.89 7.22 14.24
CA ASP A 197 23.26 6.95 15.62
C ASP A 197 22.75 8.06 16.57
N LEU A 198 22.41 9.20 16.01
CA LEU A 198 21.83 10.31 16.76
C LEU A 198 20.32 10.10 16.85
N LYS A 199 19.80 10.06 18.07
CA LYS A 199 18.36 10.04 18.32
C LYS A 199 17.92 11.35 18.95
N GLY A 200 16.88 11.94 18.36
CA GLY A 200 16.19 13.10 18.91
C GLY A 200 15.22 12.69 20.01
N ASP A 201 14.63 13.69 20.62
CA ASP A 201 13.66 13.56 21.73
C ASP A 201 12.19 13.51 21.23
N TYR A 202 11.94 12.98 20.04
CA TYR A 202 10.63 12.99 19.40
C TYR A 202 10.24 11.63 18.80
N PHE A 203 8.95 11.45 18.68
CA PHE A 203 8.30 10.39 17.89
C PHE A 203 7.94 10.93 16.51
N VAL A 204 7.80 10.06 15.54
CA VAL A 204 7.42 10.47 14.17
C VAL A 204 6.27 9.63 13.63
N THR A 205 5.39 10.26 12.88
CA THR A 205 4.43 9.58 12.01
C THR A 205 4.47 10.20 10.62
N ALA A 206 4.46 9.36 9.59
CA ALA A 206 4.52 9.81 8.21
C ALA A 206 3.57 9.01 7.33
N SER A 207 2.65 9.68 6.67
CA SER A 207 1.74 9.05 5.70
C SER A 207 0.98 10.10 4.89
N ARG A 208 0.25 9.64 3.88
CA ARG A 208 -0.83 10.44 3.31
C ARG A 208 -1.90 10.67 4.37
N LEU A 209 -2.26 11.94 4.62
CA LEU A 209 -3.20 12.32 5.67
C LEU A 209 -4.66 12.11 5.20
N VAL A 210 -5.08 10.85 5.25
CA VAL A 210 -6.42 10.39 4.87
C VAL A 210 -7.11 9.67 6.04
N PRO A 211 -8.45 9.67 6.14
CA PRO A 211 -9.18 9.18 7.32
C PRO A 211 -8.81 7.76 7.76
N TYR A 212 -8.58 6.84 6.83
CA TYR A 212 -8.25 5.45 7.16
C TYR A 212 -6.83 5.25 7.73
N LYS A 213 -5.92 6.23 7.54
CA LYS A 213 -4.58 6.20 8.15
C LYS A 213 -4.59 6.58 9.63
N LYS A 214 -5.69 7.13 10.14
CA LYS A 214 -5.91 7.40 11.57
C LYS A 214 -4.86 8.31 12.23
N VAL A 215 -4.17 9.15 11.46
CA VAL A 215 -3.15 10.08 11.99
C VAL A 215 -3.74 11.03 13.05
N HIS A 216 -5.02 11.42 12.89
CA HIS A 216 -5.69 12.22 13.91
C HIS A 216 -5.68 11.59 15.31
N LEU A 217 -5.81 10.24 15.43
CA LEU A 217 -5.75 9.55 16.72
C LEU A 217 -4.35 9.63 17.35
N ILE A 218 -3.29 9.57 16.51
CA ILE A 218 -1.92 9.75 16.98
C ILE A 218 -1.75 11.16 17.52
N VAL A 219 -2.22 12.18 16.79
CA VAL A 219 -2.14 13.58 17.21
C VAL A 219 -2.97 13.83 18.46
N GLU A 220 -4.19 13.31 18.56
CA GLU A 220 -5.04 13.36 19.75
C GLU A 220 -4.31 12.76 20.97
N ALA A 221 -3.68 11.59 20.83
CA ALA A 221 -2.91 10.93 21.88
C ALA A 221 -1.73 11.80 22.36
N PHE A 222 -0.87 12.24 21.45
CA PHE A 222 0.30 13.04 21.80
C PHE A 222 -0.08 14.41 22.37
N SER A 223 -1.21 14.99 21.97
CA SER A 223 -1.72 16.24 22.53
C SER A 223 -2.09 16.14 24.02
N THR A 224 -2.28 14.92 24.55
CA THR A 224 -2.48 14.66 25.98
C THR A 224 -1.20 14.35 26.75
N MET A 225 -0.05 14.22 26.04
CA MET A 225 1.26 13.89 26.60
C MET A 225 2.25 15.05 26.36
N PRO A 226 2.18 16.17 27.08
CA PRO A 226 2.95 17.38 26.78
C PRO A 226 4.48 17.20 26.89
N ASP A 227 4.93 16.18 27.59
CA ASP A 227 6.32 15.79 27.74
C ASP A 227 6.87 14.92 26.59
N LYS A 228 6.02 14.53 25.64
CA LYS A 228 6.38 13.74 24.46
C LYS A 228 6.18 14.57 23.20
N ARG A 229 7.25 14.74 22.42
CA ARG A 229 7.20 15.45 21.13
C ARG A 229 6.79 14.51 20.01
N LEU A 230 5.94 15.00 19.09
CA LEU A 230 5.55 14.30 17.88
C LEU A 230 5.83 15.16 16.65
N VAL A 231 6.45 14.56 15.63
CA VAL A 231 6.58 15.14 14.30
C VAL A 231 5.61 14.41 13.36
N VAL A 232 4.74 15.16 12.69
CA VAL A 232 3.75 14.65 11.73
C VAL A 232 4.14 15.08 10.32
N ILE A 233 4.41 14.11 9.45
CA ILE A 233 4.85 14.34 8.07
C ILE A 233 3.81 13.79 7.09
N GLY A 234 3.47 14.58 6.08
CA GLY A 234 2.57 14.22 5.01
C GLY A 234 1.53 15.28 4.71
N ASP A 235 0.74 15.03 3.67
CA ASP A 235 -0.34 15.91 3.23
C ASP A 235 -1.58 15.10 2.86
N GLY A 236 -2.73 15.75 2.88
CA GLY A 236 -4.00 15.13 2.51
C GLY A 236 -5.22 15.84 3.07
N PRO A 237 -6.42 15.30 2.80
CA PRO A 237 -7.68 15.94 3.20
C PRO A 237 -7.85 16.14 4.71
N ASP A 238 -7.17 15.34 5.56
CA ASP A 238 -7.25 15.47 7.02
C ASP A 238 -6.29 16.53 7.60
N MET A 239 -5.44 17.18 6.78
CA MET A 239 -4.45 18.17 7.23
C MET A 239 -5.06 19.26 8.11
N LYS A 240 -6.21 19.82 7.69
CA LYS A 240 -6.90 20.89 8.45
C LYS A 240 -7.28 20.40 9.83
N ARG A 241 -7.94 19.24 9.92
CA ARG A 241 -8.33 18.63 11.20
C ARG A 241 -7.13 18.38 12.10
N ILE A 242 -6.05 17.81 11.54
CA ILE A 242 -4.82 17.48 12.27
C ILE A 242 -4.22 18.75 12.89
N ARG A 243 -4.13 19.85 12.13
CA ARG A 243 -3.63 21.12 12.67
C ARG A 243 -4.51 21.74 13.72
N GLU A 244 -5.84 21.55 13.65
CA GLU A 244 -6.80 22.08 14.63
C GLU A 244 -6.71 21.37 15.99
N ILE A 245 -6.31 20.10 16.02
CA ILE A 245 -6.21 19.30 17.26
C ILE A 245 -4.79 19.19 17.81
N ALA A 246 -3.78 19.63 17.06
CA ALA A 246 -2.38 19.57 17.45
C ALA A 246 -2.08 20.54 18.63
N ALA A 247 -1.56 19.98 19.74
CA ALA A 247 -1.04 20.76 20.86
C ALA A 247 0.39 21.26 20.57
N PRO A 248 0.97 22.15 21.41
CA PRO A 248 2.31 22.74 21.16
C PRO A 248 3.46 21.74 21.02
N ASN A 249 3.34 20.54 21.58
CA ASN A 249 4.33 19.45 21.49
C ASN A 249 4.19 18.63 20.20
N VAL A 250 3.21 18.94 19.33
CA VAL A 250 2.97 18.26 18.05
C VAL A 250 3.31 19.18 16.90
N GLU A 251 4.37 18.87 16.18
CA GLU A 251 4.84 19.63 15.04
C GLU A 251 4.30 19.03 13.73
N VAL A 252 3.52 19.78 12.94
CA VAL A 252 2.91 19.34 11.67
C VAL A 252 3.63 20.00 10.52
N LEU A 253 4.60 19.27 9.92
CA LEU A 253 5.48 19.79 8.86
C LEU A 253 4.76 19.88 7.49
N GLY A 254 3.80 19.01 7.24
CA GLY A 254 3.24 18.88 5.90
C GLY A 254 4.06 17.93 5.04
N PHE A 255 4.00 18.12 3.72
CA PHE A 255 4.81 17.36 2.78
C PHE A 255 6.27 17.82 2.81
N VAL A 256 7.18 16.88 2.97
CA VAL A 256 8.63 17.10 2.90
C VAL A 256 9.27 16.20 1.82
N GLY A 257 10.49 16.49 1.41
CA GLY A 257 11.25 15.64 0.49
C GLY A 257 11.69 14.32 1.14
N ASN A 258 12.04 13.33 0.31
CA ASN A 258 12.42 12.00 0.82
C ASN A 258 13.65 12.05 1.74
N GLU A 259 14.65 12.84 1.43
CA GLU A 259 15.84 12.98 2.29
C GLU A 259 15.47 13.48 3.69
N GLU A 260 14.64 14.52 3.74
CA GLU A 260 14.20 15.11 5.01
C GLU A 260 13.28 14.15 5.77
N LEU A 261 12.36 13.46 5.08
CA LEU A 261 11.53 12.40 5.65
C LEU A 261 12.39 11.31 6.29
N HIS A 262 13.37 10.79 5.56
CA HIS A 262 14.26 9.73 6.05
C HIS A 262 15.09 10.19 7.24
N LYS A 263 15.56 11.45 7.23
CA LYS A 263 16.27 12.04 8.37
C LYS A 263 15.39 12.07 9.62
N TYR A 264 14.17 12.62 9.53
CA TYR A 264 13.23 12.61 10.66
C TYR A 264 12.92 11.21 11.16
N MET A 265 12.75 10.25 10.25
CA MET A 265 12.49 8.86 10.64
C MET A 265 13.71 8.21 11.30
N ALA A 266 14.93 8.43 10.78
CA ALA A 266 16.16 7.87 11.32
C ALA A 266 16.51 8.40 12.72
N GLU A 267 16.21 9.67 12.97
CA GLU A 267 16.52 10.35 14.23
C GLU A 267 15.40 10.21 15.28
N ALA A 268 14.22 9.73 14.94
CA ALA A 268 13.11 9.55 15.88
C ALA A 268 13.39 8.45 16.91
N GLN A 269 12.76 8.53 18.08
CA GLN A 269 12.76 7.45 19.08
C GLN A 269 12.00 6.24 18.57
N ALA A 270 10.80 6.46 18.02
CA ALA A 270 10.00 5.44 17.36
C ALA A 270 9.07 6.05 16.29
N PHE A 271 8.66 5.21 15.35
CA PHE A 271 7.66 5.51 14.35
C PHE A 271 6.29 5.04 14.82
N VAL A 272 5.29 5.93 14.87
CA VAL A 272 3.93 5.61 15.32
C VAL A 272 3.01 5.39 14.13
N PHE A 273 2.33 4.24 14.10
CA PHE A 273 1.51 3.82 12.96
C PHE A 273 0.14 3.28 13.41
N ALA A 274 -0.93 4.03 13.18
CA ALA A 274 -2.28 3.69 13.64
C ALA A 274 -3.18 3.07 12.55
N ALA A 275 -2.68 2.88 11.33
CA ALA A 275 -3.47 2.33 10.24
C ALA A 275 -3.56 0.80 10.29
N GLU A 276 -4.71 0.24 9.86
CA GLU A 276 -4.81 -1.13 9.38
C GLU A 276 -4.46 -1.14 7.89
N ASP A 277 -3.22 -1.48 7.57
CA ASP A 277 -2.68 -1.45 6.20
C ASP A 277 -2.45 -2.86 5.67
N ASP A 278 -2.40 -3.00 4.34
CA ASP A 278 -2.24 -4.30 3.69
C ASP A 278 -0.86 -4.91 3.90
N PHE A 279 0.18 -4.08 3.97
CA PHE A 279 1.56 -4.48 4.23
C PHE A 279 2.26 -3.51 5.21
N GLY A 280 2.19 -2.20 4.95
CA GLY A 280 2.89 -1.19 5.73
C GLY A 280 4.33 -0.96 5.27
N ILE A 281 4.52 -0.39 4.08
CA ILE A 281 5.86 -0.07 3.55
C ILE A 281 6.61 0.89 4.48
N VAL A 282 5.95 1.96 4.95
CA VAL A 282 6.59 2.99 5.79
C VAL A 282 7.09 2.45 7.13
N PRO A 283 6.36 1.58 7.86
CA PRO A 283 6.90 0.84 9.00
C PRO A 283 8.17 0.02 8.69
N VAL A 284 8.30 -0.54 7.50
CA VAL A 284 9.53 -1.25 7.10
C VAL A 284 10.66 -0.26 6.77
N GLU A 285 10.36 0.85 6.09
CA GLU A 285 11.33 1.93 5.85
C GLU A 285 11.85 2.50 7.18
N SER A 286 10.99 2.67 8.20
CA SER A 286 11.39 3.09 9.53
C SER A 286 12.38 2.11 10.16
N GLN A 287 12.10 0.82 10.11
CA GLN A 287 13.00 -0.22 10.61
C GLN A 287 14.32 -0.26 9.84
N ALA A 288 14.30 -0.06 8.52
CA ALA A 288 15.52 0.02 7.71
C ALA A 288 16.41 1.22 8.10
N LEU A 289 15.81 2.28 8.63
CA LEU A 289 16.50 3.44 9.21
C LEU A 289 16.93 3.22 10.68
N GLY A 290 16.71 2.02 11.23
CA GLY A 290 17.06 1.66 12.59
C GLY A 290 16.10 2.24 13.64
N THR A 291 14.88 2.56 13.28
CA THR A 291 13.87 3.13 14.15
C THR A 291 12.74 2.14 14.40
N PRO A 292 12.49 1.77 15.66
CA PRO A 292 11.43 0.83 16.03
C PRO A 292 10.03 1.41 15.77
N VAL A 293 9.02 0.52 15.73
CA VAL A 293 7.67 0.86 15.32
C VAL A 293 6.66 0.60 16.45
N ILE A 294 5.84 1.58 16.76
CA ILE A 294 4.65 1.44 17.61
C ILE A 294 3.45 1.37 16.68
N ALA A 295 2.81 0.21 16.55
CA ALA A 295 1.80 -0.01 15.52
C ALA A 295 0.47 -0.53 16.04
N TYR A 296 -0.61 -0.20 15.32
CA TYR A 296 -1.87 -0.91 15.51
C TYR A 296 -1.73 -2.37 15.12
N GLY A 297 -1.99 -3.27 16.06
CA GLY A 297 -1.77 -4.72 15.94
C GLY A 297 -2.72 -5.43 14.98
N LYS A 298 -2.93 -4.88 13.75
CA LYS A 298 -3.73 -5.51 12.70
C LYS A 298 -3.19 -5.21 11.31
N GLY A 299 -3.50 -6.10 10.37
CA GLY A 299 -3.07 -5.97 8.99
C GLY A 299 -1.65 -6.48 8.75
N GLY A 300 -0.98 -5.92 7.75
CA GLY A 300 0.35 -6.34 7.33
C GLY A 300 1.47 -6.05 8.34
N VAL A 301 1.25 -5.15 9.30
CA VAL A 301 2.25 -4.87 10.35
C VAL A 301 2.56 -6.09 11.21
N LEU A 302 1.62 -7.03 11.34
CA LEU A 302 1.82 -8.30 12.03
C LEU A 302 2.89 -9.19 11.37
N GLU A 303 3.25 -8.90 10.13
CA GLU A 303 4.26 -9.62 9.35
C GLU A 303 5.58 -8.87 9.27
N THR A 304 5.53 -7.54 9.46
CA THR A 304 6.66 -6.64 9.25
C THR A 304 7.31 -6.11 10.53
N VAL A 305 6.64 -6.20 11.66
CA VAL A 305 7.15 -5.78 12.97
C VAL A 305 7.24 -6.99 13.89
N VAL A 306 8.35 -7.16 14.58
CA VAL A 306 8.55 -8.17 15.64
C VAL A 306 8.22 -7.52 16.97
N PRO A 307 7.09 -7.89 17.62
CA PRO A 307 6.66 -7.16 18.81
C PRO A 307 7.46 -7.53 20.06
N LEU A 308 7.54 -6.58 20.99
CA LEU A 308 8.09 -6.76 22.31
C LEU A 308 7.49 -8.00 22.98
N GLY A 309 8.30 -8.83 23.61
CA GLY A 309 7.90 -10.07 24.27
C GLY A 309 7.81 -11.31 23.37
N SER A 310 7.82 -11.17 22.04
CA SER A 310 7.82 -12.31 21.11
C SER A 310 9.21 -12.80 20.71
N SER A 311 10.24 -12.00 20.92
CA SER A 311 11.64 -12.28 20.54
C SER A 311 12.60 -11.53 21.46
N ASN A 312 13.85 -11.99 21.50
CA ASN A 312 14.96 -11.26 22.14
C ASN A 312 15.39 -10.04 21.35
N HIS A 313 14.95 -9.92 20.09
CA HIS A 313 15.28 -8.83 19.18
C HIS A 313 14.00 -8.17 18.65
N PRO A 314 13.20 -7.51 19.52
CA PRO A 314 11.98 -6.84 19.09
C PRO A 314 12.31 -5.63 18.20
N THR A 315 11.44 -5.36 17.23
CA THR A 315 11.56 -4.20 16.34
C THR A 315 10.42 -3.20 16.53
N GLY A 316 9.58 -3.45 17.52
CA GLY A 316 8.48 -2.56 17.87
C GLY A 316 7.53 -3.18 18.88
N LEU A 317 6.36 -2.57 19.01
CA LEU A 317 5.26 -3.09 19.82
C LEU A 317 3.90 -2.79 19.20
N TYR A 318 2.86 -3.47 19.67
CA TYR A 318 1.50 -3.29 19.17
C TYR A 318 0.57 -2.70 20.23
N PHE A 319 -0.36 -1.85 19.77
CA PHE A 319 -1.56 -1.52 20.53
C PHE A 319 -2.80 -2.19 19.91
N GLY A 320 -3.77 -2.55 20.76
CA GLY A 320 -4.90 -3.40 20.37
C GLY A 320 -6.10 -2.67 19.79
N GLU A 321 -6.27 -1.37 20.08
CA GLU A 321 -7.42 -0.57 19.70
C GLU A 321 -7.02 0.76 19.06
N GLN A 322 -7.77 1.20 18.05
CA GLN A 322 -7.55 2.50 17.40
C GLN A 322 -8.18 3.62 18.23
N THR A 323 -7.62 3.87 19.42
CA THR A 323 -8.01 4.96 20.33
C THR A 323 -6.79 5.74 20.80
N PRO A 324 -6.94 7.03 21.16
CA PRO A 324 -5.85 7.82 21.72
C PRO A 324 -5.26 7.19 23.00
N GLU A 325 -6.10 6.63 23.85
CA GLU A 325 -5.70 6.01 25.13
C GLU A 325 -4.79 4.80 24.90
N ALA A 326 -5.14 3.93 23.93
CA ALA A 326 -4.31 2.77 23.58
C ALA A 326 -2.96 3.19 22.98
N ILE A 327 -2.92 4.28 22.21
CA ILE A 327 -1.66 4.85 21.68
C ILE A 327 -0.82 5.41 22.82
N CYS A 328 -1.41 6.16 23.76
CA CYS A 328 -0.70 6.68 24.94
C CYS A 328 -0.06 5.55 25.75
N ALA A 329 -0.83 4.50 26.05
CA ALA A 329 -0.34 3.32 26.77
C ALA A 329 0.84 2.65 26.05
N ALA A 330 0.75 2.49 24.71
CA ALA A 330 1.80 1.91 23.91
C ALA A 330 3.07 2.80 23.84
N VAL A 331 2.92 4.11 23.76
CA VAL A 331 4.04 5.04 23.82
C VAL A 331 4.73 4.96 25.20
N GLN A 332 3.98 4.87 26.29
CA GLN A 332 4.55 4.71 27.62
C GLN A 332 5.27 3.36 27.76
N GLU A 333 4.64 2.25 27.33
CA GLU A 333 5.28 0.93 27.32
C GLU A 333 6.59 0.93 26.51
N PHE A 334 6.60 1.64 25.36
CA PHE A 334 7.83 1.80 24.58
C PHE A 334 8.91 2.54 25.37
N VAL A 335 8.58 3.63 26.04
CA VAL A 335 9.54 4.43 26.82
C VAL A 335 10.11 3.59 27.98
N ASP A 336 9.26 2.85 28.69
CA ASP A 336 9.65 1.99 29.83
C ASP A 336 10.55 0.83 29.42
N ASN A 337 10.55 0.45 28.13
CA ASN A 337 11.33 -0.67 27.58
C ASN A 337 12.27 -0.22 26.42
N SER A 338 12.63 1.05 26.36
CA SER A 338 13.39 1.61 25.23
C SER A 338 14.75 0.93 25.00
N ASP A 339 15.39 0.44 26.04
CA ASP A 339 16.65 -0.32 26.03
C ASP A 339 16.53 -1.72 25.37
N ARG A 340 15.31 -2.22 25.18
CA ARG A 340 15.04 -3.52 24.53
C ARG A 340 15.06 -3.43 23.00
N PHE A 341 14.95 -2.24 22.44
CA PHE A 341 14.87 -2.03 20.97
C PHE A 341 16.25 -1.71 20.40
N ASP A 342 16.80 -2.68 19.66
CA ASP A 342 18.10 -2.52 19.03
C ASP A 342 17.95 -2.05 17.58
N LYS A 343 18.73 -1.04 17.21
CA LYS A 343 18.83 -0.49 15.86
C LYS A 343 19.13 -1.58 14.82
N ASN A 344 20.09 -2.47 15.09
CA ASN A 344 20.48 -3.51 14.16
C ASN A 344 19.39 -4.59 14.00
N ALA A 345 18.63 -4.86 15.06
CA ALA A 345 17.47 -5.74 14.98
C ALA A 345 16.42 -5.19 14.01
N CYS A 346 16.15 -3.89 14.06
CA CYS A 346 15.25 -3.21 13.11
C CYS A 346 15.75 -3.33 11.66
N ILE A 347 17.04 -3.00 11.42
CA ILE A 347 17.65 -3.05 10.08
C ILE A 347 17.62 -4.49 9.52
N ASN A 348 18.01 -5.48 10.32
CA ASN A 348 18.03 -6.87 9.90
C ASN A 348 16.61 -7.40 9.59
N ASN A 349 15.62 -6.98 10.35
CA ASN A 349 14.25 -7.35 10.06
C ASN A 349 13.75 -6.71 8.76
N ALA A 350 14.04 -5.44 8.51
CA ALA A 350 13.69 -4.74 7.29
C ALA A 350 14.32 -5.35 6.03
N ALA A 351 15.56 -5.87 6.13
CA ALA A 351 16.26 -6.51 5.03
C ALA A 351 15.51 -7.71 4.42
N ARG A 352 14.63 -8.35 5.19
CA ARG A 352 13.73 -9.42 4.71
C ARG A 352 12.77 -8.96 3.63
N PHE A 353 12.59 -7.67 3.46
CA PHE A 353 11.64 -7.05 2.54
C PHE A 353 12.35 -6.24 1.45
N SER A 354 13.66 -6.51 1.24
CA SER A 354 14.46 -5.77 0.29
C SER A 354 13.95 -5.90 -1.14
N ARG A 355 14.36 -4.92 -1.95
CA ARG A 355 14.03 -4.85 -3.37
C ARG A 355 14.61 -6.04 -4.14
N GLU A 356 15.87 -6.41 -3.89
CA GLU A 356 16.58 -7.52 -4.55
C GLU A 356 15.89 -8.86 -4.29
N ARG A 357 15.39 -9.07 -3.04
CA ARG A 357 14.58 -10.23 -2.70
C ARG A 357 13.30 -10.27 -3.54
N PHE A 358 12.58 -9.13 -3.67
CA PHE A 358 11.35 -9.07 -4.48
C PHE A 358 11.60 -9.43 -5.94
N LEU A 359 12.65 -8.82 -6.56
CA LEU A 359 13.00 -9.09 -7.95
C LEU A 359 13.23 -10.57 -8.20
N ARG A 360 14.02 -11.21 -7.32
CA ARG A 360 14.32 -12.65 -7.42
C ARG A 360 13.08 -13.50 -7.18
N GLU A 361 12.38 -13.32 -6.06
CA GLU A 361 11.22 -14.16 -5.72
C GLU A 361 10.10 -14.06 -6.76
N PHE A 362 9.84 -12.86 -7.30
CA PHE A 362 8.81 -12.71 -8.32
C PHE A 362 9.20 -13.39 -9.62
N ALA A 363 10.43 -13.17 -10.11
CA ALA A 363 10.93 -13.81 -11.32
C ALA A 363 10.94 -15.34 -11.21
N ASP A 364 11.47 -15.87 -10.09
CA ASP A 364 11.55 -17.32 -9.84
C ASP A 364 10.15 -17.95 -9.78
N THR A 365 9.20 -17.30 -9.09
CA THR A 365 7.82 -17.79 -8.97
C THR A 365 7.11 -17.85 -10.33
N VAL A 366 7.29 -16.82 -11.16
CA VAL A 366 6.68 -16.79 -12.50
C VAL A 366 7.34 -17.83 -13.43
N ASN A 367 8.67 -17.92 -13.40
CA ASN A 367 9.41 -18.88 -14.22
C ASN A 367 9.07 -20.35 -13.86
N PHE A 368 8.94 -20.63 -12.56
CA PHE A 368 8.51 -21.95 -12.09
C PHE A 368 7.12 -22.31 -12.60
N ALA A 369 6.15 -21.40 -12.46
CA ALA A 369 4.77 -21.64 -12.91
C ALA A 369 4.66 -21.79 -14.44
N LEU A 370 5.48 -21.06 -15.21
CA LEU A 370 5.56 -21.22 -16.66
C LEU A 370 6.14 -22.59 -17.06
N ALA A 371 7.14 -23.08 -16.33
CA ALA A 371 7.74 -24.39 -16.58
C ALA A 371 6.78 -25.55 -16.24
N GLU A 372 5.94 -25.40 -15.22
CA GLU A 372 4.92 -26.42 -14.87
C GLU A 372 3.78 -26.51 -15.92
N ARG A 373 3.57 -25.44 -16.70
CA ARG A 373 2.55 -25.40 -17.76
C ARG A 373 3.03 -25.99 -19.08
N ALA A 374 4.34 -25.95 -19.36
CA ALA A 374 4.95 -26.43 -20.59
C ALA A 374 5.00 -27.96 -20.66
#